data_f8e70677c55997cc75f3e076316429ca
#
_entry.id   f8e70677c55997cc75f3e076316429ca
#
_cell.length_a   1.000
_cell.length_b   1.000
_cell.length_c   1.000
_cell.angle_alpha   90.00
_cell.angle_beta   90.00
_cell.angle_gamma   90.00
#
_symmetry.space_group_name_H-M   'P 1'
#
loop_
_entity.id
_entity.type
_entity.pdbx_description
1 polymer ?
#
loop_
_entity_poly.entity_id
_entity_poly.type
_entity_poly.pdbx_seq_one_letter_code
_entity_poly.pdbx_strand_id
1 'polypeptide(L)'
;MNSKPSKGKLMKQFTLFILILMLTSLACGQSGPVTPFPTLENPASESGKTIYGFFPSPPKATLASIIGHYKDLGQYADFILFQHNIPWADFVASAEGESKSRTDIANQAMLARQNGLDYIFVVDPLNGLNRREFMNLPSGWEASFANPQVRAAFTNYTLWVVRTFHPRYLGLASEINTYMDAYPEDAANFVSLYHEVYGKIKLEAPDTQVFVTFQWDDLNNMFEGAAEGRQKLQPNWDQIEAFEPNLDLWVISSYPYFIFPGASMPADYYSRILARTSKPVAVAEGGYSSRDVGGVTATPEDQVAYLTAIHDQLGSRLAFWVYLLLNDFDME
;
A
#
# COMPACT_ATOMS: atom_id res chain seq x y z
N MET A 1 -13.35 -38.48 11.30
CA MET A 1 -14.30 -37.34 11.22
C MET A 1 -13.51 -36.08 11.50
N ASN A 2 -12.96 -35.48 10.47
CA ASN A 2 -12.20 -34.22 10.59
C ASN A 2 -13.16 -33.06 10.34
N SER A 3 -13.49 -32.31 11.39
CA SER A 3 -14.29 -31.10 11.29
C SER A 3 -13.47 -30.00 10.60
N LYS A 4 -13.96 -29.49 9.46
CA LYS A 4 -13.40 -28.29 8.79
C LYS A 4 -13.47 -27.10 9.77
N PRO A 5 -12.39 -26.32 9.90
CA PRO A 5 -12.44 -25.11 10.72
C PRO A 5 -13.48 -24.14 10.18
N SER A 6 -14.25 -23.52 11.07
CA SER A 6 -15.31 -22.58 10.69
C SER A 6 -14.73 -21.30 10.07
N LYS A 7 -15.35 -20.77 9.00
CA LYS A 7 -14.97 -19.52 8.30
C LYS A 7 -14.71 -18.33 9.26
N GLY A 8 -15.37 -18.29 10.42
CA GLY A 8 -15.18 -17.25 11.44
C GLY A 8 -13.86 -17.31 12.21
N LYS A 9 -13.16 -18.45 12.25
CA LYS A 9 -11.88 -18.59 12.92
C LYS A 9 -10.73 -18.12 12.02
N LEU A 10 -10.85 -18.34 10.72
CA LEU A 10 -9.93 -17.87 9.69
C LEU A 10 -9.93 -16.33 9.62
N MET A 11 -11.13 -15.73 9.61
CA MET A 11 -11.31 -14.28 9.57
C MET A 11 -10.76 -13.59 10.83
N LYS A 12 -10.90 -14.20 12.03
CA LYS A 12 -10.32 -13.66 13.27
C LYS A 12 -8.79 -13.71 13.30
N GLN A 13 -8.16 -14.71 12.71
CA GLN A 13 -6.71 -14.79 12.61
C GLN A 13 -6.15 -13.77 11.62
N PHE A 14 -6.86 -13.53 10.51
CA PHE A 14 -6.51 -12.50 9.54
C PHE A 14 -6.70 -11.09 10.11
N THR A 15 -7.76 -10.86 10.90
CA THR A 15 -8.01 -9.61 11.63
C THR A 15 -6.87 -9.28 12.60
N LEU A 16 -6.30 -10.27 13.27
CA LEU A 16 -5.16 -10.09 14.17
C LEU A 16 -3.88 -9.75 13.40
N PHE A 17 -3.70 -10.31 12.21
CA PHE A 17 -2.51 -10.14 11.38
C PHE A 17 -2.32 -8.68 10.89
N ILE A 18 -3.41 -8.01 10.53
CA ILE A 18 -3.36 -6.62 10.03
C ILE A 18 -3.48 -5.61 11.19
N LEU A 19 -4.05 -6.00 12.34
CA LEU A 19 -4.08 -5.14 13.53
C LEU A 19 -2.67 -4.80 14.03
N ILE A 20 -1.69 -5.68 13.81
CA ILE A 20 -0.28 -5.45 14.15
C ILE A 20 0.38 -4.45 13.19
N LEU A 21 -0.04 -4.40 11.92
CA LEU A 21 0.40 -3.36 10.97
C LEU A 21 0.04 -1.94 11.42
N MET A 22 -1.02 -1.78 12.22
CA MET A 22 -1.49 -0.49 12.73
C MET A 22 -0.88 -0.09 14.08
N LEU A 23 -0.29 -1.01 14.84
CA LEU A 23 0.25 -0.74 16.17
C LEU A 23 1.64 -0.06 16.16
N THR A 24 2.27 0.09 15.01
CA THR A 24 3.57 0.79 14.91
C THR A 24 3.48 2.30 15.15
N SER A 25 2.28 2.88 15.23
CA SER A 25 2.05 4.29 15.53
C SER A 25 2.09 4.65 17.03
N LEU A 26 2.28 3.69 17.95
CA LEU A 26 2.05 3.91 19.39
C LEU A 26 3.29 4.03 20.28
N ALA A 27 4.51 3.96 19.76
CA ALA A 27 5.70 3.85 20.60
C ALA A 27 6.79 4.90 20.34
N CYS A 28 6.52 6.19 20.50
CA CYS A 28 7.57 7.18 20.78
C CYS A 28 7.01 8.40 21.51
N GLY A 29 7.12 8.39 22.82
CA GLY A 29 6.81 9.52 23.67
C GLY A 29 8.07 10.19 24.17
N GLN A 30 8.59 11.18 23.44
CA GLN A 30 9.32 12.35 23.96
C GLN A 30 9.37 13.42 22.88
N SER A 31 8.71 14.55 23.12
CA SER A 31 8.69 15.72 22.25
C SER A 31 9.97 16.54 22.46
N GLY A 32 10.92 16.40 21.53
CA GLY A 32 11.96 17.40 21.32
C GLY A 32 11.59 18.28 20.11
N PRO A 33 12.13 19.51 19.98
CA PRO A 33 11.87 20.36 18.84
C PRO A 33 12.31 19.65 17.55
N VAL A 34 11.37 19.55 16.58
CA VAL A 34 11.65 18.99 15.26
C VAL A 34 12.58 19.97 14.52
N THR A 35 13.84 19.64 14.40
CA THR A 35 14.70 20.34 13.45
C THR A 35 14.22 20.04 12.03
N PRO A 36 14.21 21.05 11.12
CA PRO A 36 13.86 20.80 9.72
C PRO A 36 14.71 19.65 9.18
N PHE A 37 14.05 18.68 8.52
CA PHE A 37 14.79 17.59 7.89
C PHE A 37 15.80 18.15 6.91
N PRO A 38 17.09 17.74 6.95
CA PRO A 38 17.99 18.08 5.88
C PRO A 38 17.37 17.58 4.58
N THR A 39 17.26 18.45 3.59
CA THR A 39 16.90 18.09 2.22
C THR A 39 18.00 17.17 1.72
N LEU A 40 17.80 15.86 1.87
CA LEU A 40 18.71 14.89 1.28
C LEU A 40 18.43 14.95 -0.22
N GLU A 41 19.44 15.31 -1.01
CA GLU A 41 19.38 15.12 -2.45
C GLU A 41 19.01 13.66 -2.68
N ASN A 42 17.88 13.46 -3.36
CA ASN A 42 17.44 12.14 -3.77
C ASN A 42 18.59 11.58 -4.61
N PRO A 43 19.22 10.45 -4.23
CA PRO A 43 20.24 9.88 -5.10
C PRO A 43 19.55 9.65 -6.43
N ALA A 44 20.07 10.29 -7.48
CA ALA A 44 19.56 10.12 -8.82
C ALA A 44 19.56 8.62 -9.11
N SER A 45 18.35 8.01 -9.06
CA SER A 45 18.25 6.59 -9.38
C SER A 45 18.73 6.46 -10.82
N GLU A 46 19.63 5.53 -11.05
CA GLU A 46 19.94 5.07 -12.40
C GLU A 46 18.62 4.73 -13.08
N SER A 47 18.25 5.50 -14.10
CA SER A 47 16.98 5.31 -14.80
C SER A 47 16.99 3.90 -15.38
N GLY A 48 16.03 3.06 -14.93
CA GLY A 48 15.87 1.71 -15.43
C GLY A 48 16.20 0.58 -14.45
N LYS A 49 16.61 0.87 -13.20
CA LYS A 49 16.80 -0.16 -12.17
C LYS A 49 15.54 -0.30 -11.32
N THR A 50 14.99 -1.52 -11.24
CA THR A 50 13.94 -1.86 -10.26
C THR A 50 14.50 -1.70 -8.85
N ILE A 51 13.77 -1.04 -7.97
CA ILE A 51 14.08 -0.96 -6.54
C ILE A 51 13.17 -1.90 -5.74
N TYR A 52 13.71 -2.48 -4.66
CA TYR A 52 13.05 -3.50 -3.84
C TYR A 52 12.84 -3.02 -2.43
N GLY A 53 11.68 -3.35 -1.87
CA GLY A 53 11.35 -2.90 -0.52
C GLY A 53 10.39 -3.81 0.22
N PHE A 54 10.13 -3.43 1.46
CA PHE A 54 9.20 -4.11 2.36
C PHE A 54 8.34 -3.10 3.13
N PHE A 55 7.29 -3.59 3.77
CA PHE A 55 6.64 -2.83 4.83
C PHE A 55 7.53 -2.82 6.08
N PRO A 56 7.55 -1.71 6.83
CA PRO A 56 8.38 -1.58 8.03
C PRO A 56 7.75 -2.26 9.27
N SER A 57 7.15 -3.43 9.08
CA SER A 57 6.39 -4.14 10.11
C SER A 57 7.30 -5.07 10.91
N PRO A 58 7.65 -4.73 12.17
CA PRO A 58 8.56 -5.51 12.98
C PRO A 58 7.92 -6.83 13.46
N PRO A 59 8.72 -7.87 13.75
CA PRO A 59 8.20 -9.12 14.30
C PRO A 59 7.41 -8.97 15.61
N LYS A 60 7.78 -8.00 16.45
CA LYS A 60 7.10 -7.67 17.74
C LYS A 60 6.84 -6.17 17.83
N ALA A 61 5.72 -5.79 18.47
CA ALA A 61 5.38 -4.40 18.75
C ALA A 61 6.17 -3.82 19.94
N THR A 62 7.51 -3.89 19.91
CA THR A 62 8.40 -3.32 20.92
C THR A 62 9.41 -2.38 20.27
N LEU A 63 9.86 -1.36 21.00
CA LEU A 63 10.83 -0.41 20.48
C LEU A 63 12.14 -1.10 20.04
N ALA A 64 12.62 -2.08 20.80
CA ALA A 64 13.82 -2.83 20.43
C ALA A 64 13.63 -3.61 19.13
N SER A 65 12.47 -4.23 18.94
CA SER A 65 12.12 -4.95 17.70
C SER A 65 12.00 -3.99 16.52
N ILE A 66 11.40 -2.81 16.72
CA ILE A 66 11.28 -1.79 15.66
C ILE A 66 12.69 -1.34 15.22
N ILE A 67 13.56 -0.95 16.16
CA ILE A 67 14.92 -0.48 15.83
C ILE A 67 15.73 -1.59 15.16
N GLY A 68 15.68 -2.82 15.68
CA GLY A 68 16.35 -3.97 15.08
C GLY A 68 15.87 -4.24 13.67
N HIS A 69 14.56 -4.22 13.46
CA HIS A 69 13.94 -4.48 12.15
C HIS A 69 14.35 -3.45 11.08
N TYR A 70 14.37 -2.14 11.41
CA TYR A 70 14.85 -1.12 10.47
C TYR A 70 16.32 -1.32 10.10
N LYS A 71 17.14 -1.76 11.06
CA LYS A 71 18.55 -2.11 10.78
C LYS A 71 18.66 -3.31 9.83
N ASP A 72 17.81 -4.32 10.00
CA ASP A 72 17.77 -5.49 9.12
C ASP A 72 17.26 -5.09 7.73
N LEU A 73 16.18 -4.30 7.65
CA LEU A 73 15.67 -3.77 6.38
C LEU A 73 16.76 -3.02 5.59
N GLY A 74 17.58 -2.20 6.26
CA GLY A 74 18.68 -1.49 5.61
C GLY A 74 19.79 -2.39 5.02
N GLN A 75 19.77 -3.71 5.30
CA GLN A 75 20.69 -4.67 4.69
C GLN A 75 20.11 -5.34 3.44
N TYR A 76 18.78 -5.38 3.30
CA TYR A 76 18.08 -6.19 2.29
C TYR A 76 17.19 -5.39 1.35
N ALA A 77 16.96 -4.10 1.63
CA ALA A 77 16.02 -3.27 0.88
C ALA A 77 16.65 -1.95 0.42
N ASP A 78 16.19 -1.45 -0.71
CA ASP A 78 16.49 -0.09 -1.18
C ASP A 78 15.59 0.93 -0.49
N PHE A 79 14.35 0.53 -0.14
CA PHE A 79 13.33 1.40 0.46
C PHE A 79 12.35 0.62 1.34
N ILE A 80 11.54 1.37 2.09
CA ILE A 80 10.35 0.85 2.77
C ILE A 80 9.09 1.55 2.26
N LEU A 81 7.95 0.85 2.31
CA LEU A 81 6.67 1.43 1.96
C LEU A 81 5.90 1.81 3.22
N PHE A 82 5.67 3.11 3.40
CA PHE A 82 4.77 3.64 4.41
C PHE A 82 3.35 3.70 3.87
N GLN A 83 2.47 2.87 4.40
CA GLN A 83 1.03 2.95 4.15
C GLN A 83 0.36 3.46 5.43
N HIS A 84 0.01 4.74 5.43
CA HIS A 84 -0.55 5.38 6.59
C HIS A 84 -2.01 5.75 6.37
N ASN A 85 -2.85 5.40 7.33
CA ASN A 85 -4.20 5.94 7.40
C ASN A 85 -4.16 7.43 7.67
N ILE A 86 -5.16 8.14 7.17
CA ILE A 86 -5.25 9.58 7.29
C ILE A 86 -5.62 9.95 8.73
N PRO A 87 -4.85 10.82 9.41
CA PRO A 87 -5.24 11.40 10.70
C PRO A 87 -6.23 12.55 10.46
N TRP A 88 -7.46 12.21 10.11
CA TRP A 88 -8.49 13.12 9.59
C TRP A 88 -8.64 14.43 10.36
N ALA A 89 -8.76 14.33 11.69
CA ALA A 89 -8.97 15.48 12.56
C ALA A 89 -7.80 16.49 12.55
N ASP A 90 -6.56 15.97 12.35
CA ASP A 90 -5.36 16.80 12.36
C ASP A 90 -5.21 17.61 11.06
N PHE A 91 -5.92 17.22 10.00
CA PHE A 91 -5.73 17.76 8.64
C PHE A 91 -6.97 18.41 8.04
N VAL A 92 -8.13 18.40 8.71
CA VAL A 92 -9.36 18.99 8.15
C VAL A 92 -9.25 20.50 7.92
N ALA A 93 -8.51 21.21 8.76
CA ALA A 93 -8.39 22.67 8.68
C ALA A 93 -7.21 23.14 7.84
N SER A 94 -6.08 22.43 7.87
CA SER A 94 -4.83 22.87 7.23
C SER A 94 -3.85 21.73 7.03
N ALA A 95 -2.99 21.85 6.01
CA ALA A 95 -1.79 21.04 5.83
C ALA A 95 -0.67 21.42 6.81
N GLU A 96 -0.78 22.55 7.50
CA GLU A 96 0.23 23.07 8.44
C GLU A 96 -0.15 22.78 9.90
N GLY A 97 0.83 22.92 10.80
CA GLY A 97 0.65 22.77 12.24
C GLY A 97 1.38 21.55 12.81
N GLU A 98 1.31 21.42 14.12
CA GLU A 98 1.95 20.35 14.90
C GLU A 98 0.89 19.39 15.42
N SER A 99 1.16 18.07 15.38
CA SER A 99 0.34 17.05 16.03
C SER A 99 1.17 15.81 16.33
N LYS A 100 0.64 14.97 17.21
CA LYS A 100 1.29 13.70 17.53
C LYS A 100 1.44 12.82 16.28
N SER A 101 0.42 12.74 15.44
CA SER A 101 0.45 11.95 14.22
C SER A 101 1.55 12.41 13.26
N ARG A 102 1.71 13.73 13.09
CA ARG A 102 2.80 14.29 12.28
C ARG A 102 4.17 13.92 12.82
N THR A 103 4.36 14.07 14.14
CA THR A 103 5.61 13.71 14.81
C THR A 103 5.93 12.22 14.69
N ASP A 104 4.94 11.35 14.89
CA ASP A 104 5.12 9.90 14.80
C ASP A 104 5.54 9.47 13.37
N ILE A 105 4.89 10.00 12.34
CA ILE A 105 5.24 9.71 10.93
C ILE A 105 6.64 10.25 10.60
N ALA A 106 6.96 11.45 11.05
CA ALA A 106 8.28 12.05 10.85
C ALA A 106 9.40 11.22 11.51
N ASN A 107 9.17 10.72 12.73
CA ASN A 107 10.12 9.85 13.42
C ASN A 107 10.36 8.52 12.69
N GLN A 108 9.32 7.93 12.11
CA GLN A 108 9.46 6.72 11.29
C GLN A 108 10.31 6.98 10.03
N ALA A 109 10.05 8.09 9.33
CA ALA A 109 10.83 8.49 8.16
C ALA A 109 12.29 8.78 8.52
N MET A 110 12.54 9.43 9.67
CA MET A 110 13.89 9.67 10.17
C MET A 110 14.62 8.34 10.46
N LEU A 111 13.93 7.39 11.10
CA LEU A 111 14.52 6.06 11.40
C LEU A 111 14.87 5.30 10.11
N ALA A 112 14.04 5.39 9.07
CA ALA A 112 14.35 4.83 7.77
C ALA A 112 15.64 5.41 7.19
N ARG A 113 15.75 6.73 7.13
CA ARG A 113 16.93 7.43 6.63
C ARG A 113 18.20 7.11 7.42
N GLN A 114 18.11 6.99 8.75
CA GLN A 114 19.24 6.60 9.59
C GLN A 114 19.78 5.20 9.29
N ASN A 115 18.96 4.35 8.69
CA ASN A 115 19.33 2.99 8.26
C ASN A 115 19.59 2.88 6.75
N GLY A 116 19.74 4.01 6.05
CA GLY A 116 20.06 4.03 4.61
C GLY A 116 18.90 3.67 3.69
N LEU A 117 17.67 3.64 4.21
CA LEU A 117 16.48 3.33 3.45
C LEU A 117 15.85 4.59 2.88
N ASP A 118 15.43 4.52 1.62
CA ASP A 118 14.47 5.45 1.06
C ASP A 118 13.04 5.07 1.48
N TYR A 119 12.03 5.80 1.04
CA TYR A 119 10.64 5.49 1.35
C TYR A 119 9.67 5.86 0.21
N ILE A 120 8.64 5.04 0.09
CA ILE A 120 7.44 5.28 -0.72
C ILE A 120 6.30 5.53 0.25
N PHE A 121 5.44 6.50 -0.03
CA PHE A 121 4.24 6.75 0.76
C PHE A 121 2.98 6.28 0.03
N VAL A 122 2.06 5.68 0.78
CA VAL A 122 0.66 5.48 0.39
C VAL A 122 -0.23 6.16 1.42
N VAL A 123 -0.95 7.18 0.99
CA VAL A 123 -2.01 7.83 1.76
C VAL A 123 -3.25 6.98 1.63
N ASP A 124 -3.61 6.24 2.69
CA ASP A 124 -4.68 5.27 2.64
C ASP A 124 -5.93 5.73 3.41
N PRO A 125 -7.03 6.08 2.72
CA PRO A 125 -8.27 6.48 3.37
C PRO A 125 -9.08 5.29 3.92
N LEU A 126 -8.78 4.06 3.43
CA LEU A 126 -9.61 2.89 3.68
C LEU A 126 -9.03 1.97 4.76
N ASN A 127 -9.91 1.16 5.31
CA ASN A 127 -9.54 0.13 6.28
C ASN A 127 -8.82 -1.03 5.56
N GLY A 128 -7.57 -1.27 5.91
CA GLY A 128 -6.76 -2.36 5.34
C GLY A 128 -7.36 -3.77 5.52
N LEU A 129 -8.26 -3.95 6.49
CA LEU A 129 -8.98 -5.21 6.74
C LEU A 129 -10.28 -5.34 5.95
N ASN A 130 -10.85 -4.21 5.58
CA ASN A 130 -12.09 -4.13 4.82
C ASN A 130 -12.06 -2.89 3.94
N ARG A 131 -11.58 -3.03 2.72
CA ARG A 131 -11.45 -1.94 1.74
C ARG A 131 -12.76 -1.26 1.35
N ARG A 132 -13.88 -1.71 1.91
CA ARG A 132 -15.21 -1.09 1.75
C ARG A 132 -15.53 -0.05 2.81
N GLU A 133 -14.63 0.18 3.76
CA GLU A 133 -14.84 1.08 4.89
C GLU A 133 -13.73 2.10 5.00
N PHE A 134 -14.09 3.33 5.38
CA PHE A 134 -13.10 4.32 5.77
C PHE A 134 -12.43 3.93 7.09
N MET A 135 -11.15 4.22 7.22
CA MET A 135 -10.42 3.96 8.45
C MET A 135 -10.40 5.17 9.36
N ASN A 136 -10.80 4.97 10.63
CA ASN A 136 -10.72 5.98 11.70
C ASN A 136 -11.40 7.33 11.37
N LEU A 137 -12.46 7.32 10.57
CA LEU A 137 -13.20 8.53 10.26
C LEU A 137 -13.80 9.13 11.55
N PRO A 138 -13.68 10.45 11.80
CA PRO A 138 -14.23 11.09 12.98
C PRO A 138 -15.75 10.88 13.11
N SER A 139 -16.22 10.72 14.36
CA SER A 139 -17.66 10.55 14.62
C SER A 139 -18.47 11.70 14.03
N GLY A 140 -19.56 11.38 13.37
CA GLY A 140 -20.46 12.34 12.74
C GLY A 140 -20.04 12.80 11.34
N TRP A 141 -18.90 12.33 10.81
CA TRP A 141 -18.57 12.55 9.41
C TRP A 141 -19.27 11.50 8.56
N GLU A 142 -19.79 11.94 7.43
CA GLU A 142 -20.29 11.03 6.41
C GLU A 142 -19.12 10.29 5.75
N ALA A 143 -19.22 8.96 5.68
CA ALA A 143 -18.21 8.11 5.05
C ALA A 143 -18.38 8.12 3.52
N SER A 144 -17.95 9.21 2.90
CA SER A 144 -18.05 9.44 1.45
C SER A 144 -16.94 10.37 0.99
N PHE A 145 -16.41 10.13 -0.20
CA PHE A 145 -15.48 11.03 -0.88
C PHE A 145 -16.16 12.30 -1.46
N ALA A 146 -17.49 12.38 -1.41
CA ALA A 146 -18.23 13.62 -1.64
C ALA A 146 -18.18 14.56 -0.44
N ASN A 147 -17.92 14.04 0.78
CA ASN A 147 -17.89 14.83 2.01
C ASN A 147 -16.75 15.87 1.98
N PRO A 148 -17.07 17.20 2.09
CA PRO A 148 -16.05 18.24 2.04
C PRO A 148 -14.95 18.13 3.10
N GLN A 149 -15.28 17.62 4.30
CA GLN A 149 -14.32 17.42 5.38
C GLN A 149 -13.33 16.29 5.02
N VAL A 150 -13.82 15.20 4.44
CA VAL A 150 -12.99 14.09 3.94
C VAL A 150 -12.05 14.60 2.84
N ARG A 151 -12.58 15.32 1.85
CA ARG A 151 -11.79 15.90 0.74
C ARG A 151 -10.72 16.85 1.26
N ALA A 152 -11.07 17.74 2.18
CA ALA A 152 -10.13 18.70 2.77
C ALA A 152 -9.00 17.99 3.53
N ALA A 153 -9.34 17.06 4.43
CA ALA A 153 -8.35 16.34 5.22
C ALA A 153 -7.44 15.45 4.36
N PHE A 154 -8.01 14.74 3.37
CA PHE A 154 -7.24 13.96 2.39
C PHE A 154 -6.24 14.83 1.65
N THR A 155 -6.70 15.94 1.09
CA THR A 155 -5.85 16.88 0.34
C THR A 155 -4.74 17.45 1.22
N ASN A 156 -5.08 17.95 2.40
CA ASN A 156 -4.13 18.58 3.30
C ASN A 156 -3.08 17.59 3.81
N TYR A 157 -3.48 16.36 4.15
CA TYR A 157 -2.55 15.31 4.55
C TYR A 157 -1.59 14.94 3.42
N THR A 158 -2.11 14.75 2.22
CA THR A 158 -1.30 14.46 1.03
C THR A 158 -0.28 15.57 0.75
N LEU A 159 -0.69 16.83 0.76
CA LEU A 159 0.22 17.96 0.55
C LEU A 159 1.25 18.10 1.67
N TRP A 160 0.87 17.81 2.91
CA TRP A 160 1.84 17.74 4.00
C TRP A 160 2.88 16.65 3.78
N VAL A 161 2.49 15.45 3.34
CA VAL A 161 3.42 14.37 2.99
C VAL A 161 4.39 14.83 1.88
N VAL A 162 3.87 15.43 0.82
CA VAL A 162 4.69 15.94 -0.29
C VAL A 162 5.72 16.96 0.19
N ARG A 163 5.29 17.97 0.96
CA ARG A 163 6.15 19.06 1.44
C ARG A 163 7.19 18.61 2.47
N THR A 164 6.83 17.61 3.29
CA THR A 164 7.69 17.18 4.40
C THR A 164 8.70 16.14 3.96
N PHE A 165 8.29 15.22 3.09
CA PHE A 165 9.08 14.02 2.79
C PHE A 165 9.62 13.97 1.36
N HIS A 166 9.07 14.78 0.45
CA HIS A 166 9.45 14.82 -0.96
C HIS A 166 9.54 13.41 -1.60
N PRO A 167 8.48 12.57 -1.47
CA PRO A 167 8.55 11.20 -1.92
C PRO A 167 8.68 11.12 -3.43
N ARG A 168 9.54 10.23 -3.93
CA ARG A 168 9.62 9.93 -5.35
C ARG A 168 8.35 9.29 -5.89
N TYR A 169 7.75 8.39 -5.09
CA TYR A 169 6.51 7.70 -5.40
C TYR A 169 5.47 7.94 -4.31
N LEU A 170 4.26 8.30 -4.71
CA LEU A 170 3.16 8.63 -3.80
C LEU A 170 1.86 7.99 -4.25
N GLY A 171 1.39 7.02 -3.47
CA GLY A 171 0.07 6.40 -3.63
C GLY A 171 -1.03 7.21 -2.95
N LEU A 172 -2.20 7.33 -3.57
CA LEU A 172 -3.34 8.08 -3.04
C LEU A 172 -4.51 7.18 -2.59
N ALA A 173 -4.36 5.89 -2.64
CA ALA A 173 -5.17 4.86 -1.98
C ALA A 173 -4.50 3.50 -2.19
N SER A 174 -4.83 2.54 -1.31
CA SER A 174 -4.48 1.14 -1.51
C SER A 174 -5.72 0.33 -1.89
N GLU A 175 -5.58 -0.55 -2.92
CA GLU A 175 -6.60 -1.52 -3.37
C GLU A 175 -7.99 -0.90 -3.64
N ILE A 176 -7.98 0.26 -4.29
CA ILE A 176 -9.19 1.10 -4.45
C ILE A 176 -10.30 0.43 -5.27
N ASN A 177 -9.97 -0.53 -6.16
CA ASN A 177 -10.96 -1.23 -6.97
C ASN A 177 -12.00 -1.99 -6.12
N THR A 178 -11.62 -2.52 -4.96
CA THR A 178 -12.57 -3.17 -4.04
C THR A 178 -13.62 -2.18 -3.50
N TYR A 179 -13.22 -0.92 -3.25
CA TYR A 179 -14.16 0.14 -2.89
C TYR A 179 -15.04 0.54 -4.07
N MET A 180 -14.45 0.66 -5.26
CA MET A 180 -15.16 1.03 -6.49
C MET A 180 -16.28 0.04 -6.82
N ASP A 181 -16.04 -1.24 -6.59
CA ASP A 181 -17.06 -2.28 -6.79
C ASP A 181 -18.20 -2.21 -5.76
N ALA A 182 -17.88 -1.85 -4.53
CA ALA A 182 -18.87 -1.76 -3.45
C ALA A 182 -19.74 -0.49 -3.54
N TYR A 183 -19.15 0.63 -3.99
CA TYR A 183 -19.76 1.96 -3.98
C TYR A 183 -19.47 2.71 -5.28
N PRO A 184 -20.02 2.28 -6.42
CA PRO A 184 -19.69 2.85 -7.73
C PRO A 184 -20.02 4.35 -7.85
N GLU A 185 -21.05 4.84 -7.17
CA GLU A 185 -21.39 6.28 -7.18
C GLU A 185 -20.35 7.11 -6.39
N ASP A 186 -19.90 6.64 -5.23
CA ASP A 186 -18.89 7.34 -4.44
C ASP A 186 -17.48 7.13 -5.00
N ALA A 187 -17.24 6.05 -5.74
CA ALA A 187 -16.02 5.85 -6.51
C ALA A 187 -15.76 6.99 -7.50
N ALA A 188 -16.81 7.50 -8.15
CA ALA A 188 -16.71 8.68 -9.04
C ALA A 188 -16.24 9.92 -8.26
N ASN A 189 -16.68 10.09 -7.01
CA ASN A 189 -16.21 11.17 -6.13
C ASN A 189 -14.74 10.99 -5.76
N PHE A 190 -14.29 9.75 -5.53
CA PHE A 190 -12.86 9.48 -5.29
C PHE A 190 -12.01 9.78 -6.51
N VAL A 191 -12.42 9.34 -7.69
CA VAL A 191 -11.71 9.65 -8.96
C VAL A 191 -11.59 11.15 -9.14
N SER A 192 -12.67 11.91 -8.88
CA SER A 192 -12.66 13.38 -8.92
C SER A 192 -11.66 13.98 -7.91
N LEU A 193 -11.65 13.48 -6.68
CA LEU A 193 -10.70 13.90 -5.64
C LEU A 193 -9.26 13.58 -6.03
N TYR A 194 -9.02 12.39 -6.58
CA TYR A 194 -7.72 11.97 -7.07
C TYR A 194 -7.16 12.96 -8.10
N HIS A 195 -7.94 13.28 -9.14
CA HIS A 195 -7.50 14.22 -10.19
C HIS A 195 -7.23 15.61 -9.64
N GLU A 196 -8.05 16.08 -8.69
CA GLU A 196 -7.82 17.36 -8.03
C GLU A 196 -6.50 17.38 -7.25
N VAL A 197 -6.26 16.33 -6.45
CA VAL A 197 -5.06 16.22 -5.62
C VAL A 197 -3.81 15.98 -6.48
N TYR A 198 -3.92 15.15 -7.52
CA TYR A 198 -2.84 14.97 -8.51
C TYR A 198 -2.37 16.31 -9.08
N GLY A 199 -3.31 17.16 -9.54
CA GLY A 199 -2.97 18.47 -10.06
C GLY A 199 -2.23 19.35 -9.05
N LYS A 200 -2.64 19.32 -7.77
CA LYS A 200 -1.97 20.05 -6.69
C LYS A 200 -0.57 19.51 -6.41
N ILE A 201 -0.39 18.19 -6.40
CA ILE A 201 0.92 17.56 -6.23
C ILE A 201 1.86 18.00 -7.36
N LYS A 202 1.42 17.92 -8.61
CA LYS A 202 2.26 18.27 -9.77
C LYS A 202 2.65 19.75 -9.81
N LEU A 203 1.89 20.64 -9.19
CA LEU A 203 2.27 22.05 -9.03
C LEU A 203 3.39 22.24 -8.00
N GLU A 204 3.41 21.45 -6.92
CA GLU A 204 4.38 21.58 -5.82
C GLU A 204 5.60 20.69 -6.01
N ALA A 205 5.41 19.49 -6.55
CA ALA A 205 6.43 18.47 -6.73
C ALA A 205 6.24 17.74 -8.08
N PRO A 206 6.61 18.37 -9.20
CA PRO A 206 6.36 17.83 -10.54
C PRO A 206 7.01 16.47 -10.80
N ASP A 207 8.10 16.15 -10.11
CA ASP A 207 8.87 14.91 -10.25
C ASP A 207 8.29 13.75 -9.44
N THR A 208 7.41 14.01 -8.46
CA THR A 208 6.73 12.95 -7.69
C THR A 208 5.83 12.15 -8.62
N GLN A 209 6.07 10.83 -8.65
CA GLN A 209 5.26 9.89 -9.43
C GLN A 209 4.04 9.45 -8.62
N VAL A 210 2.85 9.79 -9.10
CA VAL A 210 1.58 9.59 -8.38
C VAL A 210 0.83 8.38 -8.92
N PHE A 211 0.26 7.58 -8.02
CA PHE A 211 -0.47 6.36 -8.35
C PHE A 211 -1.61 6.07 -7.36
N VAL A 212 -2.43 5.09 -7.66
CA VAL A 212 -3.25 4.30 -6.74
C VAL A 212 -2.91 2.83 -6.92
N THR A 213 -3.16 1.98 -5.91
CA THR A 213 -2.98 0.54 -6.09
C THR A 213 -4.30 -0.16 -6.37
N PHE A 214 -4.21 -1.24 -7.14
CA PHE A 214 -5.34 -2.11 -7.47
C PHE A 214 -5.03 -3.51 -6.98
N GLN A 215 -5.96 -4.11 -6.23
CA GLN A 215 -5.86 -5.51 -5.85
C GLN A 215 -6.05 -6.37 -7.12
N TRP A 216 -4.94 -6.98 -7.57
CA TRP A 216 -4.85 -7.62 -8.88
C TRP A 216 -5.76 -8.82 -9.03
N ASP A 217 -5.88 -9.61 -7.96
CA ASP A 217 -6.68 -10.82 -7.97
C ASP A 217 -8.18 -10.48 -8.00
N ASP A 218 -8.60 -9.40 -7.32
CA ASP A 218 -9.95 -8.83 -7.36
C ASP A 218 -10.25 -8.21 -8.74
N LEU A 219 -9.32 -7.43 -9.26
CA LEU A 219 -9.41 -6.85 -10.60
C LEU A 219 -9.60 -7.92 -11.70
N ASN A 220 -9.02 -9.11 -11.50
CA ASN A 220 -9.19 -10.28 -12.36
C ASN A 220 -10.42 -11.13 -12.03
N ASN A 221 -11.30 -10.65 -11.16
CA ASN A 221 -12.54 -11.33 -10.74
C ASN A 221 -12.30 -12.73 -10.13
N MET A 222 -11.20 -12.90 -9.39
CA MET A 222 -10.81 -14.19 -8.84
C MET A 222 -11.48 -14.51 -7.50
N PHE A 223 -11.96 -13.50 -6.77
CA PHE A 223 -12.65 -13.71 -5.51
C PHE A 223 -14.13 -14.08 -5.69
N GLU A 224 -14.69 -14.73 -4.67
CA GLU A 224 -16.14 -15.00 -4.61
C GLU A 224 -16.90 -13.66 -4.45
N GLY A 225 -17.94 -13.48 -5.24
CA GLY A 225 -18.78 -12.27 -5.18
C GLY A 225 -18.41 -11.19 -6.19
N ALA A 226 -17.58 -11.53 -7.18
CA ALA A 226 -17.43 -10.65 -8.35
C ALA A 226 -18.81 -10.28 -8.93
N ALA A 227 -18.94 -9.04 -9.42
CA ALA A 227 -20.20 -8.53 -9.95
C ALA A 227 -20.74 -9.42 -11.07
N GLU A 228 -22.07 -9.51 -11.18
CA GLU A 228 -22.74 -10.34 -12.16
C GLU A 228 -22.27 -10.01 -13.59
N GLY A 229 -21.99 -11.05 -14.37
CA GLY A 229 -21.47 -10.92 -15.74
C GLY A 229 -19.96 -10.80 -15.88
N ARG A 230 -19.20 -10.60 -14.79
CA ARG A 230 -17.73 -10.59 -14.81
C ARG A 230 -17.18 -12.01 -14.86
N GLN A 231 -16.11 -12.19 -15.63
CA GLN A 231 -15.49 -13.50 -15.84
C GLN A 231 -14.11 -13.55 -15.16
N LYS A 232 -13.80 -14.68 -14.55
CA LYS A 232 -12.47 -14.92 -13.96
C LYS A 232 -11.37 -14.76 -15.00
N LEU A 233 -10.26 -14.21 -14.58
CA LEU A 233 -9.09 -13.91 -15.43
C LEU A 233 -9.36 -12.90 -16.57
N GLN A 234 -10.42 -12.13 -16.45
CA GLN A 234 -10.71 -10.97 -17.30
C GLN A 234 -10.65 -9.69 -16.46
N PRO A 235 -9.55 -8.94 -16.52
CA PRO A 235 -9.39 -7.76 -15.68
C PRO A 235 -10.38 -6.65 -16.02
N ASN A 236 -10.87 -5.98 -14.98
CA ASN A 236 -11.76 -4.82 -15.07
C ASN A 236 -10.92 -3.56 -15.37
N TRP A 237 -10.42 -3.44 -16.58
CA TRP A 237 -9.50 -2.37 -16.99
C TRP A 237 -10.07 -0.97 -16.80
N ASP A 238 -11.37 -0.80 -16.95
CA ASP A 238 -12.11 0.45 -16.73
C ASP A 238 -11.86 1.05 -15.34
N GLN A 239 -11.62 0.22 -14.32
CA GLN A 239 -11.30 0.68 -12.97
C GLN A 239 -9.91 1.35 -12.88
N ILE A 240 -8.94 0.90 -13.66
CA ILE A 240 -7.63 1.57 -13.75
C ILE A 240 -7.75 2.79 -14.68
N GLU A 241 -8.38 2.61 -15.83
CA GLU A 241 -8.51 3.62 -16.86
C GLU A 241 -9.29 4.86 -16.38
N ALA A 242 -10.14 4.73 -15.35
CA ALA A 242 -10.83 5.84 -14.73
C ALA A 242 -9.88 6.92 -14.15
N PHE A 243 -8.64 6.56 -13.80
CA PHE A 243 -7.63 7.48 -13.26
C PHE A 243 -6.72 8.09 -14.33
N GLU A 244 -6.81 7.62 -15.57
CA GLU A 244 -6.03 8.18 -16.67
C GLU A 244 -6.55 9.58 -17.09
N PRO A 245 -5.67 10.48 -17.58
CA PRO A 245 -4.24 10.27 -17.87
C PRO A 245 -3.32 10.49 -16.64
N ASN A 246 -3.87 10.69 -15.46
CA ASN A 246 -3.16 11.17 -14.28
C ASN A 246 -2.53 10.03 -13.42
N LEU A 247 -2.44 8.82 -13.91
CA LEU A 247 -1.57 7.78 -13.35
C LEU A 247 -0.17 7.91 -13.95
N ASP A 248 0.85 8.12 -13.12
CA ASP A 248 2.23 8.13 -13.62
C ASP A 248 2.78 6.71 -13.82
N LEU A 249 2.28 5.75 -13.05
CA LEU A 249 2.57 4.32 -13.18
C LEU A 249 1.35 3.49 -12.77
N TRP A 250 1.26 2.25 -13.28
CA TRP A 250 0.20 1.32 -12.89
C TRP A 250 0.71 0.39 -11.79
N VAL A 251 0.05 0.39 -10.65
CA VAL A 251 0.53 -0.29 -9.44
C VAL A 251 -0.50 -1.28 -8.94
N ILE A 252 -0.04 -2.49 -8.64
CA ILE A 252 -0.90 -3.56 -8.14
C ILE A 252 -0.48 -4.02 -6.74
N SER A 253 -1.42 -4.64 -6.02
CA SER A 253 -1.19 -5.58 -4.92
C SER A 253 -1.62 -6.97 -5.35
N SER A 254 -0.97 -8.04 -4.89
CA SER A 254 -1.35 -9.41 -5.24
C SER A 254 -0.92 -10.42 -4.20
N TYR A 255 -1.89 -11.26 -3.81
CA TYR A 255 -1.72 -12.36 -2.86
C TYR A 255 -2.24 -13.67 -3.46
N PRO A 256 -1.59 -14.19 -4.52
CA PRO A 256 -2.12 -15.29 -5.31
C PRO A 256 -2.21 -16.61 -4.55
N TYR A 257 -1.54 -16.76 -3.41
CA TYR A 257 -1.59 -17.97 -2.59
C TYR A 257 -3.01 -18.33 -2.08
N PHE A 258 -3.92 -17.34 -2.00
CA PHE A 258 -5.33 -17.62 -1.68
C PHE A 258 -6.10 -18.27 -2.82
N ILE A 259 -5.58 -18.18 -4.04
CA ILE A 259 -6.32 -18.51 -5.27
C ILE A 259 -5.64 -19.63 -6.05
N PHE A 260 -4.30 -19.61 -6.10
CA PHE A 260 -3.49 -20.53 -6.88
C PHE A 260 -2.57 -21.37 -5.99
N PRO A 261 -3.05 -22.53 -5.48
CA PRO A 261 -2.22 -23.44 -4.70
C PRO A 261 -0.98 -23.85 -5.49
N GLY A 262 0.17 -23.99 -4.80
CA GLY A 262 1.42 -24.37 -5.45
C GLY A 262 1.91 -23.36 -6.47
N ALA A 263 1.60 -22.07 -6.28
CA ALA A 263 1.93 -20.98 -7.20
C ALA A 263 1.55 -21.25 -8.67
N SER A 264 0.48 -22.02 -8.91
CA SER A 264 0.00 -22.46 -10.22
C SER A 264 -0.70 -21.36 -11.05
N MET A 265 -0.20 -20.13 -10.98
CA MET A 265 -0.73 -18.99 -11.72
C MET A 265 -0.57 -19.18 -13.24
N PRO A 266 -1.49 -18.64 -14.08
CA PRO A 266 -1.30 -18.61 -15.52
C PRO A 266 0.03 -17.93 -15.89
N ALA A 267 0.69 -18.45 -16.93
CA ALA A 267 2.00 -17.95 -17.38
C ALA A 267 1.99 -16.48 -17.81
N ASP A 268 0.82 -15.92 -18.11
CA ASP A 268 0.59 -14.53 -18.50
C ASP A 268 -0.14 -13.71 -17.43
N TYR A 269 -0.26 -14.22 -16.19
CA TYR A 269 -1.13 -13.65 -15.17
C TYR A 269 -0.84 -12.17 -14.90
N TYR A 270 0.42 -11.81 -14.77
CA TYR A 270 0.84 -10.43 -14.53
C TYR A 270 1.17 -9.68 -15.84
N SER A 271 1.71 -10.35 -16.85
CA SER A 271 2.17 -9.69 -18.09
C SER A 271 1.04 -9.05 -18.92
N ARG A 272 -0.21 -9.42 -18.66
CA ARG A 272 -1.41 -8.79 -19.28
C ARG A 272 -1.46 -7.29 -19.08
N ILE A 273 -0.98 -6.79 -17.93
CA ILE A 273 -0.93 -5.36 -17.64
C ILE A 273 -0.03 -4.62 -18.64
N LEU A 274 1.04 -5.25 -19.09
CA LEU A 274 2.01 -4.67 -20.03
C LEU A 274 1.43 -4.45 -21.44
N ALA A 275 0.39 -5.20 -21.78
CA ALA A 275 -0.33 -5.02 -23.04
C ALA A 275 -1.30 -3.84 -23.04
N ARG A 276 -1.67 -3.35 -21.83
CA ARG A 276 -2.64 -2.26 -21.65
C ARG A 276 -2.02 -0.89 -21.46
N THR A 277 -0.78 -0.81 -21.00
CA THR A 277 -0.11 0.46 -20.74
C THR A 277 1.33 0.46 -21.22
N SER A 278 1.81 1.62 -21.68
CA SER A 278 3.24 1.88 -21.91
C SER A 278 3.95 2.47 -20.70
N LYS A 279 3.20 2.85 -19.65
CA LYS A 279 3.75 3.40 -18.41
C LYS A 279 4.51 2.36 -17.60
N PRO A 280 5.41 2.75 -16.70
CA PRO A 280 5.99 1.83 -15.73
C PRO A 280 4.92 1.11 -14.93
N VAL A 281 5.22 -0.09 -14.46
CA VAL A 281 4.37 -0.86 -13.55
C VAL A 281 5.09 -1.06 -12.23
N ALA A 282 4.36 -1.36 -11.15
CA ALA A 282 4.95 -1.67 -9.86
C ALA A 282 4.06 -2.62 -9.06
N VAL A 283 4.66 -3.26 -8.05
CA VAL A 283 3.96 -4.05 -7.05
C VAL A 283 4.18 -3.36 -5.71
N ALA A 284 3.13 -2.76 -5.15
CA ALA A 284 3.21 -2.02 -3.90
C ALA A 284 2.92 -2.89 -2.67
N GLU A 285 2.30 -4.04 -2.87
CA GLU A 285 1.98 -4.97 -1.80
C GLU A 285 1.82 -6.37 -2.37
N GLY A 286 2.39 -7.38 -1.74
CA GLY A 286 2.20 -8.74 -2.17
C GLY A 286 3.15 -9.72 -1.50
N GLY A 287 2.90 -10.99 -1.77
CA GLY A 287 3.72 -12.06 -1.24
C GLY A 287 3.12 -13.42 -1.46
N TYR A 288 3.89 -14.43 -1.14
CA TYR A 288 3.47 -15.82 -1.09
C TYR A 288 4.03 -16.46 0.18
N SER A 289 3.22 -17.24 0.89
CA SER A 289 3.67 -17.91 2.11
C SER A 289 4.72 -18.96 1.79
N SER A 290 5.73 -19.09 2.66
CA SER A 290 6.74 -20.15 2.59
C SER A 290 6.38 -21.40 3.40
N ARG A 291 5.22 -21.41 4.04
CA ARG A 291 4.68 -22.51 4.84
C ARG A 291 3.17 -22.46 4.92
N ASP A 292 2.57 -23.53 5.38
CA ASP A 292 1.12 -23.60 5.58
C ASP A 292 0.62 -22.51 6.53
N VAL A 293 -0.36 -21.73 6.09
CA VAL A 293 -0.98 -20.66 6.87
C VAL A 293 -2.48 -20.66 6.66
N GLY A 294 -3.24 -20.70 7.75
CA GLY A 294 -4.69 -20.47 7.73
C GLY A 294 -5.48 -21.45 6.85
N GLY A 295 -4.96 -22.66 6.61
CA GLY A 295 -5.58 -23.67 5.75
C GLY A 295 -5.17 -23.58 4.28
N VAL A 296 -4.27 -22.68 3.95
CA VAL A 296 -3.59 -22.63 2.65
C VAL A 296 -2.29 -23.40 2.78
N THR A 297 -2.07 -24.39 1.90
CA THR A 297 -0.81 -25.12 1.81
C THR A 297 0.18 -24.33 0.99
N ALA A 298 1.39 -24.14 1.50
CA ALA A 298 2.46 -23.44 0.82
C ALA A 298 3.84 -23.94 1.25
N THR A 299 4.83 -23.78 0.38
CA THR A 299 6.22 -24.19 0.56
C THR A 299 7.18 -23.06 0.20
N PRO A 300 8.46 -23.13 0.59
CA PRO A 300 9.48 -22.19 0.11
C PRO A 300 9.60 -22.16 -1.42
N GLU A 301 9.38 -23.29 -2.08
CA GLU A 301 9.41 -23.40 -3.56
C GLU A 301 8.26 -22.61 -4.20
N ASP A 302 7.09 -22.59 -3.57
CA ASP A 302 5.95 -21.78 -4.04
C ASP A 302 6.24 -20.28 -3.91
N GLN A 303 6.92 -19.88 -2.83
CA GLN A 303 7.38 -18.51 -2.66
C GLN A 303 8.37 -18.12 -3.75
N VAL A 304 9.34 -18.97 -4.08
CA VAL A 304 10.29 -18.76 -5.17
C VAL A 304 9.57 -18.68 -6.53
N ALA A 305 8.58 -19.55 -6.76
CA ALA A 305 7.79 -19.53 -8.00
C ALA A 305 7.01 -18.21 -8.15
N TYR A 306 6.42 -17.68 -7.08
CA TYR A 306 5.78 -16.37 -7.08
C TYR A 306 6.77 -15.24 -7.44
N LEU A 307 7.93 -15.21 -6.77
CA LEU A 307 8.96 -14.21 -7.03
C LEU A 307 9.44 -14.27 -8.48
N THR A 308 9.66 -15.48 -9.00
CA THR A 308 10.05 -15.71 -10.39
C THR A 308 8.97 -15.21 -11.35
N ALA A 309 7.69 -15.50 -11.07
CA ALA A 309 6.59 -15.06 -11.93
C ALA A 309 6.49 -13.53 -12.04
N ILE A 310 6.63 -12.79 -10.93
CA ILE A 310 6.66 -11.33 -10.95
C ILE A 310 7.87 -10.82 -11.76
N HIS A 311 9.07 -11.36 -11.47
CA HIS A 311 10.29 -10.95 -12.15
C HIS A 311 10.21 -11.19 -13.67
N ASP A 312 9.84 -12.38 -14.09
CA ASP A 312 9.86 -12.76 -15.51
C ASP A 312 8.75 -12.05 -16.31
N GLN A 313 7.59 -11.82 -15.67
CA GLN A 313 6.45 -11.22 -16.36
C GLN A 313 6.48 -9.69 -16.36
N LEU A 314 7.04 -9.04 -15.35
CA LEU A 314 7.01 -7.58 -15.21
C LEU A 314 8.40 -6.93 -15.26
N GLY A 315 9.47 -7.69 -15.02
CA GLY A 315 10.81 -7.20 -14.69
C GLY A 315 11.35 -6.06 -15.56
N SER A 316 11.14 -6.12 -16.88
CA SER A 316 11.64 -5.09 -17.80
C SER A 316 10.99 -3.72 -17.63
N ARG A 317 9.83 -3.64 -16.95
CA ARG A 317 9.05 -2.39 -16.75
C ARG A 317 8.71 -2.14 -15.30
N LEU A 318 9.23 -2.95 -14.37
CA LEU A 318 8.98 -2.88 -12.95
C LEU A 318 9.76 -1.72 -12.33
N ALA A 319 9.07 -0.66 -11.93
CA ALA A 319 9.67 0.51 -11.31
C ALA A 319 10.11 0.23 -9.86
N PHE A 320 9.22 -0.40 -9.09
CA PHE A 320 9.51 -0.87 -7.74
C PHE A 320 8.71 -2.13 -7.42
N TRP A 321 9.18 -2.87 -6.43
CA TRP A 321 8.53 -4.08 -5.94
C TRP A 321 8.64 -4.20 -4.43
N VAL A 322 7.50 -4.26 -3.77
CA VAL A 322 7.37 -4.48 -2.34
C VAL A 322 6.95 -5.93 -2.08
N TYR A 323 7.77 -6.66 -1.32
CA TYR A 323 7.34 -7.88 -0.67
C TYR A 323 6.83 -7.51 0.73
N LEU A 324 5.69 -8.09 1.16
CA LEU A 324 4.97 -7.58 2.32
C LEU A 324 5.85 -7.53 3.59
N LEU A 325 6.47 -8.63 3.95
CA LEU A 325 7.22 -8.78 5.20
C LEU A 325 8.61 -9.35 4.97
N LEU A 326 9.63 -8.74 5.58
CA LEU A 326 10.97 -9.34 5.66
C LEU A 326 11.00 -10.51 6.65
N ASN A 327 10.28 -10.40 7.77
CA ASN A 327 10.22 -11.40 8.82
C ASN A 327 8.77 -11.71 9.19
N ASP A 328 8.49 -12.94 9.56
CA ASP A 328 7.21 -13.34 10.13
C ASP A 328 6.95 -12.63 11.48
N PHE A 329 5.67 -12.45 11.82
CA PHE A 329 5.29 -11.97 13.15
C PHE A 329 5.55 -13.04 14.20
N ASP A 330 6.13 -12.62 15.32
CA ASP A 330 6.27 -13.46 16.51
C ASP A 330 4.97 -13.34 17.32
N MET A 331 4.21 -14.43 17.33
CA MET A 331 2.89 -14.53 17.95
C MET A 331 2.94 -15.11 19.38
N GLU A 332 4.14 -15.30 19.94
CA GLU A 332 4.34 -15.77 21.31
C GLU A 332 4.26 -14.65 22.36
#